data_2d3969ed6e2d838cf6dc1a0437dd4d15
#
_entry.id   2d3969ed6e2d838cf6dc1a0437dd4d15
#
_cell.length_a   1.000
_cell.length_b   1.000
_cell.length_c   1.000
_cell.angle_alpha   90.00
_cell.angle_beta   90.00
_cell.angle_gamma   90.00
#
_symmetry.space_group_name_H-M   'P 1'
#
loop_
_entity.id
_entity.type
_entity.pdbx_description
1 polymer ?
#
loop_
_entity_poly.entity_id
_entity_poly.type
_entity_poly.pdbx_seq_one_letter_code
_entity_poly.pdbx_strand_id
1 'polypeptide(L)'
;LKAQPTAAPRLYLVTPGATSLHLTAAGLARSPLWGFAKTVNLEHPELRCTCVDLQGHEVEPLVAELLADSPEQQVCLQSQQRRVARLQPYTLTEATTDSSVRLAISEPGVLTNLTFEPINRRSPAADEVEIQVAATGLNFRDVLMALGQYPGEPVLGCECVGEVVAVGDAVQDLAVGQRVMGIAAGSFGQFVTVNRAMVMPVPENLSLTAAATIPVAFLTAHYSLVECAQIKAGDCVLIHAAAGGVGQAAIQIAQTVGAEIIATASPSKWEALQSLGITHIFNSRSLDFADEIT
;
A
#
# COMPACT_ATOMS: atom_id res chain seq x y z
N LEU A 1 -31.34 -8.19 42.92
CA LEU A 1 -31.63 -7.28 41.79
C LEU A 1 -32.62 -7.96 40.84
N LYS A 2 -33.93 -7.93 41.18
CA LYS A 2 -35.03 -8.47 40.33
C LYS A 2 -36.11 -7.42 40.16
N ALA A 3 -35.72 -6.24 39.71
CA ALA A 3 -36.64 -5.37 39.02
C ALA A 3 -35.94 -5.06 37.70
N GLN A 4 -36.48 -5.53 36.58
CA GLN A 4 -36.02 -5.07 35.26
C GLN A 4 -36.30 -3.57 35.19
N PRO A 5 -35.27 -2.70 35.12
CA PRO A 5 -35.54 -1.33 34.86
C PRO A 5 -36.17 -1.25 33.47
N THR A 6 -37.17 -0.41 33.30
CA THR A 6 -37.87 -0.17 32.03
C THR A 6 -36.95 0.42 30.94
N ALA A 7 -35.71 0.80 31.31
CA ALA A 7 -34.61 1.15 30.39
C ALA A 7 -33.27 0.69 31.01
N ALA A 8 -32.38 0.12 30.22
CA ALA A 8 -31.02 -0.21 30.66
C ALA A 8 -30.29 1.05 31.09
N PRO A 9 -29.48 1.00 32.16
CA PRO A 9 -28.67 2.15 32.61
C PRO A 9 -27.61 2.49 31.57
N ARG A 10 -27.39 3.75 31.31
CA ARG A 10 -26.30 4.22 30.45
C ARG A 10 -25.00 4.24 31.26
N LEU A 11 -23.92 3.70 30.65
CA LEU A 11 -22.59 3.68 31.26
C LEU A 11 -21.75 4.88 30.75
N TYR A 12 -21.16 5.62 31.66
CA TYR A 12 -20.20 6.66 31.33
C TYR A 12 -18.84 6.36 31.93
N LEU A 13 -17.78 6.41 31.11
CA LEU A 13 -16.39 6.32 31.55
C LEU A 13 -15.76 7.72 31.43
N VAL A 14 -15.59 8.40 32.57
CA VAL A 14 -14.99 9.74 32.61
C VAL A 14 -13.50 9.60 32.85
N THR A 15 -12.69 10.10 31.91
CA THR A 15 -11.24 10.02 31.96
C THR A 15 -10.62 11.40 31.76
N PRO A 16 -9.83 11.93 32.68
CA PRO A 16 -9.15 13.19 32.46
C PRO A 16 -7.90 13.03 31.60
N GLY A 17 -7.86 13.70 30.42
CA GLY A 17 -6.71 13.81 29.54
C GLY A 17 -6.33 12.52 28.82
N ALA A 18 -7.29 11.63 28.52
CA ALA A 18 -7.04 10.37 27.82
C ALA A 18 -7.01 10.51 26.28
N THR A 19 -7.40 11.65 25.73
CA THR A 19 -7.38 11.88 24.28
C THR A 19 -6.07 12.49 23.80
N SER A 20 -5.75 12.30 22.54
CA SER A 20 -4.49 12.75 21.93
C SER A 20 -4.33 14.26 21.79
N LEU A 21 -5.34 15.06 22.13
CA LEU A 21 -5.25 16.53 22.02
C LEU A 21 -4.16 17.14 22.94
N HIS A 22 -3.92 16.51 24.10
CA HIS A 22 -2.79 16.84 24.99
C HIS A 22 -2.36 15.58 25.73
N LEU A 23 -1.48 14.80 25.12
CA LEU A 23 -1.04 13.53 25.68
C LEU A 23 -0.16 13.77 26.91
N THR A 24 -0.63 13.33 28.08
CA THR A 24 0.16 13.28 29.31
C THR A 24 0.43 11.83 29.69
N ALA A 25 1.48 11.56 30.49
CA ALA A 25 1.75 10.21 30.99
C ALA A 25 0.54 9.62 31.75
N ALA A 26 -0.17 10.43 32.51
CA ALA A 26 -1.38 10.04 33.22
C ALA A 26 -2.55 9.79 32.26
N GLY A 27 -2.67 10.56 31.19
CA GLY A 27 -3.67 10.36 30.12
C GLY A 27 -3.42 9.08 29.37
N LEU A 28 -2.15 8.79 29.03
CA LEU A 28 -1.75 7.55 28.35
C LEU A 28 -2.12 6.31 29.19
N ALA A 29 -1.91 6.35 30.51
CA ALA A 29 -2.29 5.26 31.41
C ALA A 29 -3.81 5.01 31.47
N ARG A 30 -4.64 5.98 31.09
CA ARG A 30 -6.11 5.88 31.06
C ARG A 30 -6.68 5.55 29.69
N SER A 31 -5.90 5.70 28.62
CA SER A 31 -6.35 5.45 27.25
C SER A 31 -6.89 4.02 27.01
N PRO A 32 -6.42 2.95 27.70
CA PRO A 32 -7.01 1.61 27.55
C PRO A 32 -8.50 1.54 27.86
N LEU A 33 -9.01 2.42 28.74
CA LEU A 33 -10.44 2.49 29.05
C LEU A 33 -11.30 2.84 27.84
N TRP A 34 -10.76 3.58 26.88
CA TRP A 34 -11.44 3.92 25.63
C TRP A 34 -11.54 2.72 24.69
N GLY A 35 -10.50 1.86 24.69
CA GLY A 35 -10.55 0.56 24.02
C GLY A 35 -11.58 -0.37 24.65
N PHE A 36 -11.59 -0.46 25.98
CA PHE A 36 -12.57 -1.25 26.73
C PHE A 36 -14.01 -0.79 26.48
N ALA A 37 -14.28 0.52 26.42
CA ALA A 37 -15.62 1.02 26.11
C ALA A 37 -16.14 0.57 24.74
N LYS A 38 -15.25 0.44 23.75
CA LYS A 38 -15.62 -0.09 22.42
C LYS A 38 -16.06 -1.54 22.51
N THR A 39 -15.34 -2.35 23.29
CA THR A 39 -15.73 -3.75 23.55
C THR A 39 -17.07 -3.82 24.26
N VAL A 40 -17.29 -3.00 25.31
CA VAL A 40 -18.58 -2.92 26.01
C VAL A 40 -19.72 -2.57 25.04
N ASN A 41 -19.52 -1.62 24.13
CA ASN A 41 -20.56 -1.26 23.17
C ASN A 41 -20.84 -2.36 22.11
N LEU A 42 -19.87 -3.22 21.85
CA LEU A 42 -20.05 -4.38 20.96
C LEU A 42 -20.75 -5.55 21.63
N GLU A 43 -20.37 -5.85 22.88
CA GLU A 43 -20.88 -7.01 23.64
C GLU A 43 -22.17 -6.67 24.40
N HIS A 44 -22.34 -5.43 24.84
CA HIS A 44 -23.44 -4.92 25.65
C HIS A 44 -23.98 -3.60 25.11
N PRO A 45 -24.54 -3.57 23.89
CA PRO A 45 -25.03 -2.33 23.26
C PRO A 45 -26.15 -1.65 24.05
N GLU A 46 -26.87 -2.41 24.90
CA GLU A 46 -27.89 -1.88 25.79
C GLU A 46 -27.36 -0.90 26.83
N LEU A 47 -26.07 -0.98 27.19
CA LEU A 47 -25.43 -0.08 28.14
C LEU A 47 -25.07 1.30 27.54
N ARG A 48 -25.08 1.44 26.20
CA ARG A 48 -24.78 2.68 25.49
C ARG A 48 -23.56 3.41 26.08
N CYS A 49 -22.44 2.66 26.22
CA CYS A 49 -21.24 3.16 26.90
C CYS A 49 -20.64 4.39 26.19
N THR A 50 -20.47 5.47 26.93
CA THR A 50 -19.87 6.71 26.44
C THR A 50 -18.59 7.03 27.21
N CYS A 51 -17.48 7.23 26.50
CA CYS A 51 -16.26 7.79 27.06
C CYS A 51 -16.32 9.31 27.02
N VAL A 52 -16.06 9.95 28.16
CA VAL A 52 -15.97 11.40 28.29
C VAL A 52 -14.56 11.76 28.75
N ASP A 53 -13.79 12.44 27.89
CA ASP A 53 -12.51 13.01 28.30
C ASP A 53 -12.71 14.44 28.83
N LEU A 54 -12.48 14.61 30.11
CA LEU A 54 -12.64 15.90 30.79
C LEU A 54 -11.27 16.57 30.91
N GLN A 55 -11.03 17.60 30.13
CA GLN A 55 -9.79 18.40 30.19
C GLN A 55 -10.04 19.67 30.99
N GLY A 56 -9.86 19.57 32.29
CA GLY A 56 -10.11 20.65 33.27
C GLY A 56 -10.88 20.16 34.48
N HIS A 57 -11.25 21.10 35.37
CA HIS A 57 -12.00 20.82 36.60
C HIS A 57 -13.45 21.33 36.51
N GLU A 58 -13.91 21.64 35.31
CA GLU A 58 -15.25 22.22 35.13
C GLU A 58 -16.32 21.11 35.18
N VAL A 59 -17.18 21.17 36.17
CA VAL A 59 -18.21 20.15 36.41
C VAL A 59 -19.44 20.38 35.58
N GLU A 60 -19.80 21.64 35.29
CA GLU A 60 -21.02 21.97 34.54
C GLU A 60 -21.10 21.33 33.15
N PRO A 61 -20.05 21.36 32.29
CA PRO A 61 -20.09 20.69 31.02
C PRO A 61 -20.26 19.18 31.13
N LEU A 62 -19.66 18.57 32.16
CA LEU A 62 -19.83 17.13 32.42
C LEU A 62 -21.27 16.81 32.79
N VAL A 63 -21.87 17.59 33.73
CA VAL A 63 -23.27 17.39 34.11
C VAL A 63 -24.20 17.55 32.91
N ALA A 64 -23.96 18.55 32.06
CA ALA A 64 -24.72 18.75 30.82
C ALA A 64 -24.63 17.56 29.90
N GLU A 65 -23.44 16.97 29.72
CA GLU A 65 -23.24 15.76 28.90
C GLU A 65 -23.91 14.52 29.49
N LEU A 66 -23.86 14.34 30.81
CA LEU A 66 -24.50 13.21 31.48
C LEU A 66 -26.03 13.28 31.39
N LEU A 67 -26.60 14.47 31.37
CA LEU A 67 -28.04 14.70 31.24
C LEU A 67 -28.52 14.72 29.78
N ALA A 68 -27.62 14.95 28.83
CA ALA A 68 -27.94 14.90 27.42
C ALA A 68 -28.12 13.44 26.96
N ASP A 69 -29.22 13.13 26.29
CA ASP A 69 -29.39 11.81 25.65
C ASP A 69 -28.69 11.78 24.30
N SER A 70 -27.37 12.03 24.30
CA SER A 70 -26.54 12.08 23.11
C SER A 70 -26.22 10.68 22.59
N PRO A 71 -26.28 10.39 21.26
CA PRO A 71 -25.88 9.11 20.72
C PRO A 71 -24.35 8.92 20.65
N GLU A 72 -23.56 9.93 21.05
CA GLU A 72 -22.12 9.92 20.93
C GLU A 72 -21.46 8.92 21.89
N GLN A 73 -20.52 8.16 21.39
CA GLN A 73 -19.77 7.18 22.19
C GLN A 73 -18.44 7.75 22.72
N GLN A 74 -17.95 8.84 22.13
CA GLN A 74 -16.69 9.47 22.48
C GLN A 74 -16.85 10.98 22.48
N VAL A 75 -16.66 11.61 23.63
CA VAL A 75 -16.83 13.04 23.83
C VAL A 75 -15.61 13.59 24.55
N CYS A 76 -15.07 14.72 24.10
CA CYS A 76 -14.04 15.48 24.79
C CYS A 76 -14.62 16.83 25.21
N LEU A 77 -14.50 17.15 26.49
CA LEU A 77 -14.92 18.41 27.09
C LEU A 77 -13.66 19.22 27.46
N GLN A 78 -13.47 20.34 26.76
CA GLN A 78 -12.29 21.20 26.95
C GLN A 78 -12.70 22.67 26.85
N SER A 79 -12.37 23.47 27.84
CA SER A 79 -12.55 24.95 27.82
C SER A 79 -13.94 25.37 27.33
N GLN A 80 -15.00 24.82 27.93
CA GLN A 80 -16.40 25.04 27.56
C GLN A 80 -16.81 24.52 26.16
N GLN A 81 -15.90 23.82 25.45
CA GLN A 81 -16.19 23.23 24.15
C GLN A 81 -16.46 21.74 24.29
N ARG A 82 -17.52 21.29 23.64
CA ARG A 82 -17.85 19.88 23.42
C ARG A 82 -17.34 19.44 22.05
N ARG A 83 -16.46 18.46 22.01
CA ARG A 83 -15.91 17.90 20.77
C ARG A 83 -16.24 16.42 20.68
N VAL A 84 -16.47 15.95 19.46
CA VAL A 84 -16.76 14.54 19.15
C VAL A 84 -15.89 14.10 17.99
N ALA A 85 -15.46 12.83 18.03
CA ALA A 85 -14.65 12.27 16.95
C ALA A 85 -15.50 12.05 15.69
N ARG A 86 -14.93 12.40 14.52
CA ARG A 86 -15.51 12.13 13.20
C ARG A 86 -14.42 11.60 12.29
N LEU A 87 -14.71 10.50 11.60
CA LEU A 87 -13.86 10.04 10.51
C LEU A 87 -14.08 10.97 9.32
N GLN A 88 -12.99 11.56 8.85
CA GLN A 88 -13.02 12.39 7.64
C GLN A 88 -11.96 11.88 6.67
N PRO A 89 -12.18 12.01 5.37
CA PRO A 89 -11.14 11.79 4.39
C PRO A 89 -9.95 12.70 4.74
N TYR A 90 -8.79 12.11 4.96
CA TYR A 90 -7.57 12.87 5.16
C TYR A 90 -6.92 13.10 3.80
N THR A 91 -6.97 14.33 3.32
CA THR A 91 -6.11 14.75 2.21
C THR A 91 -4.77 15.07 2.79
N LEU A 92 -3.75 14.31 2.41
CA LEU A 92 -2.37 14.68 2.71
C LEU A 92 -2.16 16.08 2.12
N THR A 93 -2.11 17.08 2.97
CA THR A 93 -1.54 18.38 2.57
C THR A 93 -0.09 18.08 2.24
N GLU A 94 0.30 18.32 0.99
CA GLU A 94 1.70 18.22 0.62
C GLU A 94 2.49 19.02 1.64
N ALA A 95 3.26 18.31 2.46
CA ALA A 95 4.24 18.97 3.28
C ALA A 95 5.22 19.62 2.29
N THR A 96 5.15 20.92 2.16
CA THR A 96 6.16 21.71 1.47
C THR A 96 7.45 21.66 2.29
N THR A 97 8.07 20.50 2.33
CA THR A 97 9.45 20.38 2.78
C THR A 97 10.31 20.60 1.54
N ASP A 98 11.20 21.55 1.58
CA ASP A 98 12.24 21.80 0.57
C ASP A 98 13.14 20.56 0.34
N SER A 99 12.95 19.50 1.11
CA SER A 99 13.70 18.24 1.01
C SER A 99 12.85 17.16 0.36
N SER A 100 13.34 16.62 -0.75
CA SER A 100 12.79 15.41 -1.36
C SER A 100 12.93 14.22 -0.43
N VAL A 101 11.94 13.33 -0.42
CA VAL A 101 11.90 12.18 0.49
C VAL A 101 11.70 10.86 -0.24
N ARG A 102 12.12 9.77 0.40
CA ARG A 102 11.83 8.39 0.01
C ARG A 102 11.26 7.61 1.19
N LEU A 103 10.50 6.56 0.90
CA LEU A 103 10.09 5.57 1.89
C LEU A 103 11.28 4.68 2.24
N ALA A 104 11.54 4.53 3.52
CA ALA A 104 12.58 3.67 4.08
C ALA A 104 12.02 2.85 5.24
N ILE A 105 12.75 1.85 5.67
CA ILE A 105 12.44 1.06 6.87
C ILE A 105 13.69 0.94 7.72
N SER A 106 13.62 1.46 8.95
CA SER A 106 14.77 1.48 9.87
C SER A 106 15.14 0.11 10.39
N GLU A 107 14.16 -0.70 10.71
CA GLU A 107 14.32 -2.09 11.16
C GLU A 107 13.30 -2.96 10.42
N PRO A 108 13.74 -3.79 9.44
CA PRO A 108 12.87 -4.72 8.74
C PRO A 108 12.22 -5.73 9.69
N GLY A 109 11.00 -6.16 9.36
CA GLY A 109 10.21 -7.11 10.14
C GLY A 109 9.00 -6.49 10.82
N VAL A 110 8.99 -5.18 11.03
CA VAL A 110 7.88 -4.45 11.66
C VAL A 110 7.45 -3.29 10.76
N LEU A 111 6.27 -3.41 10.12
CA LEU A 111 5.80 -2.42 9.15
C LEU A 111 5.57 -1.02 9.74
N THR A 112 5.37 -0.89 11.06
CA THR A 112 5.27 0.42 11.71
C THR A 112 6.60 1.19 11.71
N ASN A 113 7.72 0.55 11.36
CA ASN A 113 9.03 1.18 11.21
C ASN A 113 9.24 1.79 9.81
N LEU A 114 8.24 1.73 8.94
CA LEU A 114 8.26 2.48 7.69
C LEU A 114 8.23 3.98 8.00
N THR A 115 9.16 4.72 7.42
CA THR A 115 9.33 6.16 7.62
C THR A 115 9.75 6.86 6.34
N PHE A 116 9.58 8.17 6.29
CA PHE A 116 10.14 8.97 5.19
C PHE A 116 11.49 9.52 5.60
N GLU A 117 12.48 9.31 4.73
CA GLU A 117 13.83 9.84 4.88
C GLU A 117 14.14 10.86 3.78
N PRO A 118 14.87 11.93 4.10
CA PRO A 118 15.34 12.86 3.07
C PRO A 118 16.25 12.15 2.06
N ILE A 119 16.12 12.48 0.79
CA ILE A 119 17.05 12.08 -0.27
C ILE A 119 17.92 13.24 -0.71
N ASN A 120 19.22 13.01 -0.80
CA ASN A 120 20.14 13.97 -1.38
C ASN A 120 20.10 13.81 -2.89
N ARG A 121 19.40 14.72 -3.59
CA ARG A 121 19.45 14.77 -5.05
C ARG A 121 20.85 15.16 -5.50
N ARG A 122 21.33 14.51 -6.55
CA ARG A 122 22.59 14.80 -7.22
C ARG A 122 22.36 15.01 -8.72
N SER A 123 23.20 15.74 -9.37
CA SER A 123 23.21 15.77 -10.83
C SER A 123 23.44 14.37 -11.38
N PRO A 124 22.72 13.95 -12.43
CA PRO A 124 22.98 12.70 -13.13
C PRO A 124 24.42 12.63 -13.65
N ALA A 125 25.03 11.45 -13.60
CA ALA A 125 26.29 11.20 -14.32
C ALA A 125 26.02 11.23 -15.85
N ALA A 126 27.10 11.14 -16.65
CA ALA A 126 27.00 11.35 -18.09
C ALA A 126 25.96 10.45 -18.77
N ASP A 127 25.80 9.22 -18.32
CA ASP A 127 24.89 8.19 -18.87
C ASP A 127 23.63 7.96 -18.01
N GLU A 128 23.33 8.86 -17.09
CA GLU A 128 22.18 8.76 -16.19
C GLU A 128 21.08 9.76 -16.51
N VAL A 129 19.89 9.47 -16.00
CA VAL A 129 18.75 10.39 -15.99
C VAL A 129 18.18 10.47 -14.59
N GLU A 130 17.69 11.65 -14.20
CA GLU A 130 16.90 11.83 -12.98
C GLU A 130 15.43 11.91 -13.35
N ILE A 131 14.60 11.15 -12.62
CA ILE A 131 13.17 11.01 -12.86
C ILE A 131 12.44 11.53 -11.62
N GLN A 132 11.50 12.44 -11.83
CA GLN A 132 10.47 12.76 -10.86
C GLN A 132 9.41 11.65 -10.92
N VAL A 133 9.32 10.86 -9.86
CA VAL A 133 8.46 9.68 -9.82
C VAL A 133 6.99 10.10 -9.68
N ALA A 134 6.15 9.62 -10.59
CA ALA A 134 4.71 9.85 -10.57
C ALA A 134 3.93 8.63 -10.05
N ALA A 135 4.43 7.43 -10.34
CA ALA A 135 3.90 6.18 -9.78
C ALA A 135 5.01 5.11 -9.75
N THR A 136 4.84 4.12 -8.88
CA THR A 136 5.79 3.01 -8.72
C THR A 136 5.04 1.69 -8.60
N GLY A 137 5.60 0.61 -9.14
CA GLY A 137 5.08 -0.74 -8.96
C GLY A 137 5.46 -1.28 -7.58
N LEU A 138 4.53 -1.92 -6.90
CA LEU A 138 4.80 -2.69 -5.68
C LEU A 138 5.11 -4.13 -6.05
N ASN A 139 6.31 -4.57 -5.77
CA ASN A 139 6.77 -5.93 -6.02
C ASN A 139 6.78 -6.77 -4.74
N PHE A 140 6.62 -8.09 -4.88
CA PHE A 140 6.70 -9.00 -3.73
C PHE A 140 8.06 -8.92 -3.01
N ARG A 141 9.12 -8.58 -3.74
CA ARG A 141 10.43 -8.29 -3.18
C ARG A 141 10.38 -7.15 -2.15
N ASP A 142 9.65 -6.08 -2.41
CA ASP A 142 9.52 -4.94 -1.50
C ASP A 142 8.84 -5.37 -0.19
N VAL A 143 7.81 -6.23 -0.30
CA VAL A 143 7.13 -6.82 0.86
C VAL A 143 8.09 -7.68 1.67
N LEU A 144 8.87 -8.56 1.03
CA LEU A 144 9.86 -9.40 1.71
C LEU A 144 10.96 -8.57 2.38
N MET A 145 11.41 -7.50 1.73
CA MET A 145 12.37 -6.56 2.32
C MET A 145 11.81 -5.89 3.57
N ALA A 146 10.60 -5.36 3.48
CA ALA A 146 9.93 -4.71 4.62
C ALA A 146 9.70 -5.68 5.78
N LEU A 147 9.45 -6.96 5.50
CA LEU A 147 9.28 -8.01 6.50
C LEU A 147 10.59 -8.65 6.98
N GLY A 148 11.75 -8.16 6.52
CA GLY A 148 13.05 -8.72 6.91
C GLY A 148 13.32 -10.13 6.40
N GLN A 149 12.61 -10.57 5.36
CA GLN A 149 12.72 -11.90 4.75
C GLN A 149 13.55 -11.90 3.45
N TYR A 150 14.10 -10.76 3.07
CA TYR A 150 14.95 -10.62 1.90
C TYR A 150 16.37 -10.19 2.33
N PRO A 151 17.43 -10.86 1.83
CA PRO A 151 18.79 -10.54 2.24
C PRO A 151 19.27 -9.19 1.68
N GLY A 152 20.14 -8.53 2.44
CA GLY A 152 20.76 -7.25 2.06
C GLY A 152 20.07 -6.03 2.67
N GLU A 153 20.57 -4.85 2.30
CA GLU A 153 19.98 -3.59 2.76
C GLU A 153 18.60 -3.36 2.10
N PRO A 154 17.61 -2.94 2.87
CA PRO A 154 16.24 -2.77 2.37
C PRO A 154 16.12 -1.46 1.55
N VAL A 155 16.34 -1.55 0.26
CA VAL A 155 16.06 -0.45 -0.68
C VAL A 155 14.71 -0.70 -1.32
N LEU A 156 13.69 0.03 -0.84
CA LEU A 156 12.31 -0.14 -1.28
C LEU A 156 12.04 0.53 -2.64
N GLY A 157 11.28 -0.17 -3.47
CA GLY A 157 10.97 0.21 -4.85
C GLY A 157 11.98 -0.34 -5.86
N CYS A 158 11.45 -0.94 -6.94
CA CYS A 158 12.23 -1.59 -7.99
C CYS A 158 11.96 -1.00 -9.37
N GLU A 159 10.83 -0.35 -9.55
CA GLU A 159 10.36 0.17 -10.84
C GLU A 159 9.54 1.44 -10.65
N CYS A 160 9.54 2.29 -11.65
CA CYS A 160 8.72 3.48 -11.62
C CYS A 160 8.31 3.95 -13.01
N VAL A 161 7.38 4.89 -13.02
CA VAL A 161 7.07 5.78 -14.11
C VAL A 161 7.14 7.22 -13.60
N GLY A 162 7.60 8.12 -14.44
CA GLY A 162 7.70 9.53 -14.08
C GLY A 162 8.13 10.40 -15.24
N GLU A 163 8.51 11.61 -14.91
CA GLU A 163 9.00 12.59 -15.87
C GLU A 163 10.51 12.80 -15.68
N VAL A 164 11.25 12.84 -16.76
CA VAL A 164 12.67 13.16 -16.75
C VAL A 164 12.84 14.64 -16.36
N VAL A 165 13.58 14.89 -15.29
CA VAL A 165 13.83 16.25 -14.78
C VAL A 165 15.27 16.71 -14.99
N ALA A 166 16.19 15.76 -15.21
CA ALA A 166 17.57 16.05 -15.60
C ALA A 166 18.15 14.86 -16.40
N VAL A 167 19.08 15.17 -17.28
CA VAL A 167 19.80 14.19 -18.11
C VAL A 167 21.30 14.44 -18.03
N GLY A 168 22.08 13.37 -18.06
CA GLY A 168 23.55 13.44 -18.20
C GLY A 168 23.98 13.77 -19.62
N ASP A 169 25.19 14.29 -19.76
CA ASP A 169 25.69 14.86 -21.03
C ASP A 169 25.81 13.84 -22.18
N ALA A 170 25.89 12.53 -21.89
CA ALA A 170 25.95 11.49 -22.90
C ALA A 170 24.55 10.98 -23.33
N VAL A 171 23.48 11.38 -22.63
CA VAL A 171 22.11 10.98 -22.96
C VAL A 171 21.57 11.87 -24.07
N GLN A 172 21.36 11.32 -25.27
CA GLN A 172 20.95 12.08 -26.46
C GLN A 172 19.52 11.75 -26.93
N ASP A 173 18.93 10.69 -26.42
CA ASP A 173 17.66 10.13 -26.88
C ASP A 173 16.52 10.26 -25.88
N LEU A 174 16.75 10.97 -24.79
CA LEU A 174 15.73 11.40 -23.83
C LEU A 174 15.87 12.89 -23.53
N ALA A 175 14.75 13.54 -23.28
CA ALA A 175 14.69 14.97 -22.96
C ALA A 175 13.98 15.22 -21.63
N VAL A 176 14.33 16.33 -20.97
CA VAL A 176 13.58 16.84 -19.81
C VAL A 176 12.13 17.09 -20.21
N GLY A 177 11.19 16.68 -19.34
CA GLY A 177 9.75 16.70 -19.59
C GLY A 177 9.21 15.42 -20.24
N GLN A 178 10.05 14.50 -20.68
CA GLN A 178 9.62 13.25 -21.29
C GLN A 178 9.16 12.25 -20.24
N ARG A 179 8.01 11.61 -20.47
CA ARG A 179 7.52 10.53 -19.61
C ARG A 179 8.25 9.24 -19.92
N VAL A 180 8.80 8.62 -18.87
CA VAL A 180 9.55 7.37 -18.95
C VAL A 180 9.09 6.39 -17.90
N MET A 181 9.28 5.08 -18.17
CA MET A 181 9.12 3.99 -17.21
C MET A 181 10.38 3.13 -17.20
N GLY A 182 10.67 2.46 -16.10
CA GLY A 182 11.85 1.61 -16.06
C GLY A 182 12.14 0.99 -14.70
N ILE A 183 13.26 0.28 -14.65
CA ILE A 183 13.81 -0.32 -13.44
C ILE A 183 14.60 0.73 -12.67
N ALA A 184 14.24 0.94 -11.44
CA ALA A 184 14.83 1.98 -10.60
C ALA A 184 14.82 1.57 -9.13
N ALA A 185 15.98 1.21 -8.59
CA ALA A 185 16.11 0.92 -7.16
C ALA A 185 15.87 2.19 -6.33
N GLY A 186 15.09 2.07 -5.25
CA GLY A 186 14.73 3.21 -4.41
C GLY A 186 13.59 4.08 -4.98
N SER A 187 12.80 3.54 -5.91
CA SER A 187 11.72 4.26 -6.57
C SER A 187 10.51 4.56 -5.69
N PHE A 188 10.47 4.10 -4.44
CA PHE A 188 9.50 4.59 -3.44
C PHE A 188 9.93 5.95 -2.89
N GLY A 189 10.33 6.85 -3.76
CA GLY A 189 10.78 8.21 -3.50
C GLY A 189 10.24 9.19 -4.52
N GLN A 190 10.34 10.48 -4.20
CA GLN A 190 9.90 11.54 -5.11
C GLN A 190 10.78 11.67 -6.35
N PHE A 191 12.06 11.32 -6.23
CA PHE A 191 13.04 11.35 -7.33
C PHE A 191 13.91 10.10 -7.27
N VAL A 192 14.35 9.65 -8.44
CA VAL A 192 15.32 8.58 -8.58
C VAL A 192 16.26 8.88 -9.74
N THR A 193 17.55 8.58 -9.57
CA THR A 193 18.57 8.71 -10.63
C THR A 193 19.01 7.33 -11.06
N VAL A 194 18.91 7.04 -12.35
CA VAL A 194 19.22 5.71 -12.91
C VAL A 194 19.97 5.84 -14.23
N ASN A 195 20.68 4.76 -14.59
CA ASN A 195 21.29 4.66 -15.90
C ASN A 195 20.23 4.74 -17.01
N ARG A 196 20.55 5.45 -18.10
CA ARG A 196 19.68 5.61 -19.26
C ARG A 196 19.20 4.28 -19.84
N ALA A 197 20.01 3.25 -19.82
CA ALA A 197 19.67 1.93 -20.34
C ALA A 197 18.54 1.22 -19.56
N MET A 198 18.23 1.68 -18.36
CA MET A 198 17.20 1.09 -17.49
C MET A 198 15.81 1.67 -17.73
N VAL A 199 15.66 2.66 -18.59
CA VAL A 199 14.40 3.36 -18.82
C VAL A 199 14.02 3.42 -20.28
N MET A 200 12.72 3.50 -20.53
CA MET A 200 12.14 3.66 -21.86
C MET A 200 11.00 4.68 -21.85
N PRO A 201 10.72 5.33 -22.98
CA PRO A 201 9.55 6.21 -23.09
C PRO A 201 8.25 5.48 -22.81
N VAL A 202 7.31 6.14 -22.11
CA VAL A 202 5.95 5.61 -21.92
C VAL A 202 5.15 5.77 -23.21
N PRO A 203 4.52 4.71 -23.75
CA PRO A 203 3.59 4.82 -24.85
C PRO A 203 2.44 5.79 -24.56
N GLU A 204 2.02 6.58 -25.55
CA GLU A 204 1.02 7.65 -25.36
C GLU A 204 -0.34 7.12 -24.90
N ASN A 205 -0.69 5.87 -25.27
CA ASN A 205 -1.95 5.22 -24.93
C ASN A 205 -1.98 4.63 -23.51
N LEU A 206 -0.89 4.73 -22.74
CA LEU A 206 -0.85 4.21 -21.37
C LEU A 206 -0.97 5.33 -20.34
N SER A 207 -1.78 5.08 -19.32
CA SER A 207 -1.77 5.90 -18.11
C SER A 207 -0.49 5.66 -17.31
N LEU A 208 -0.09 6.64 -16.48
CA LEU A 208 1.10 6.49 -15.65
C LEU A 208 0.98 5.29 -14.70
N THR A 209 -0.20 5.07 -14.11
CA THR A 209 -0.43 3.94 -13.22
C THR A 209 -0.35 2.58 -13.94
N ALA A 210 -0.85 2.49 -15.18
CA ALA A 210 -0.70 1.28 -15.98
C ALA A 210 0.78 1.06 -16.37
N ALA A 211 1.48 2.09 -16.79
CA ALA A 211 2.90 2.01 -17.16
C ALA A 211 3.79 1.59 -15.98
N ALA A 212 3.46 2.00 -14.74
CA ALA A 212 4.23 1.62 -13.55
C ALA A 212 4.22 0.10 -13.25
N THR A 213 3.27 -0.65 -13.79
CA THR A 213 3.16 -2.11 -13.56
C THR A 213 3.93 -2.96 -14.56
N ILE A 214 4.54 -2.34 -15.57
CA ILE A 214 5.12 -3.05 -16.71
C ILE A 214 6.57 -3.49 -16.46
N PRO A 215 7.50 -2.65 -16.00
CA PRO A 215 8.92 -2.91 -16.15
C PRO A 215 9.36 -4.25 -15.54
N VAL A 216 9.12 -4.48 -14.25
CA VAL A 216 9.59 -5.71 -13.59
C VAL A 216 8.85 -6.94 -14.12
N ALA A 217 7.53 -6.87 -14.25
CA ALA A 217 6.71 -8.02 -14.64
C ALA A 217 7.03 -8.47 -16.07
N PHE A 218 7.04 -7.53 -17.01
CA PHE A 218 7.28 -7.86 -18.42
C PHE A 218 8.74 -8.19 -18.72
N LEU A 219 9.70 -7.51 -18.09
CA LEU A 219 11.11 -7.87 -18.24
C LEU A 219 11.39 -9.28 -17.69
N THR A 220 10.80 -9.64 -16.56
CA THR A 220 10.93 -10.98 -15.98
C THR A 220 10.35 -12.04 -16.93
N ALA A 221 9.14 -11.81 -17.42
CA ALA A 221 8.48 -12.73 -18.32
C ALA A 221 9.22 -12.84 -19.68
N HIS A 222 9.62 -11.68 -20.25
CA HIS A 222 10.35 -11.65 -21.52
C HIS A 222 11.70 -12.36 -21.41
N TYR A 223 12.50 -12.04 -20.40
CA TYR A 223 13.79 -12.68 -20.19
C TYR A 223 13.65 -14.20 -20.06
N SER A 224 12.67 -14.66 -19.28
CA SER A 224 12.44 -16.08 -19.05
C SER A 224 11.97 -16.81 -20.31
N LEU A 225 10.97 -16.27 -21.03
CA LEU A 225 10.33 -16.95 -22.14
C LEU A 225 11.09 -16.75 -23.46
N VAL A 226 11.55 -15.54 -23.74
CA VAL A 226 12.17 -15.21 -25.02
C VAL A 226 13.66 -15.47 -24.98
N GLU A 227 14.38 -14.90 -24.00
CA GLU A 227 15.86 -15.01 -23.97
C GLU A 227 16.33 -16.39 -23.48
N CYS A 228 15.76 -16.89 -22.37
CA CYS A 228 16.20 -18.16 -21.80
C CYS A 228 15.56 -19.37 -22.47
N ALA A 229 14.21 -19.39 -22.57
CA ALA A 229 13.50 -20.54 -23.14
C ALA A 229 13.42 -20.52 -24.67
N GLN A 230 13.61 -19.35 -25.30
CA GLN A 230 13.51 -19.15 -26.75
C GLN A 230 12.18 -19.68 -27.33
N ILE A 231 11.06 -19.34 -26.64
CA ILE A 231 9.72 -19.79 -26.96
C ILE A 231 9.32 -19.49 -28.42
N LYS A 232 8.66 -20.42 -29.06
CA LYS A 232 8.24 -20.35 -30.46
C LYS A 232 6.76 -20.66 -30.63
N ALA A 233 6.21 -20.29 -31.76
CA ALA A 233 4.86 -20.67 -32.16
C ALA A 233 4.68 -22.20 -32.15
N GLY A 234 3.62 -22.65 -31.49
CA GLY A 234 3.31 -24.09 -31.33
C GLY A 234 3.98 -24.74 -30.11
N ASP A 235 4.87 -24.05 -29.40
CA ASP A 235 5.35 -24.54 -28.10
C ASP A 235 4.24 -24.52 -27.06
N CYS A 236 4.31 -25.40 -26.06
CA CYS A 236 3.39 -25.44 -24.94
C CYS A 236 4.12 -24.91 -23.68
N VAL A 237 3.54 -23.92 -23.00
CA VAL A 237 4.13 -23.31 -21.82
C VAL A 237 3.21 -23.45 -20.59
N LEU A 238 3.76 -23.98 -19.50
CA LEU A 238 3.10 -24.01 -18.20
C LEU A 238 3.45 -22.75 -17.40
N ILE A 239 2.43 -21.94 -17.10
CA ILE A 239 2.58 -20.70 -16.34
C ILE A 239 1.97 -20.88 -14.96
N HIS A 240 2.83 -20.96 -13.94
CA HIS A 240 2.40 -20.99 -12.55
C HIS A 240 2.01 -19.59 -12.05
N ALA A 241 1.06 -19.53 -11.10
CA ALA A 241 0.53 -18.27 -10.58
C ALA A 241 0.10 -17.30 -11.69
N ALA A 242 -0.52 -17.83 -12.74
CA ALA A 242 -0.80 -17.15 -14.00
C ALA A 242 -1.63 -15.86 -13.88
N ALA A 243 -2.44 -15.73 -12.83
CA ALA A 243 -3.20 -14.52 -12.53
C ALA A 243 -2.40 -13.45 -11.76
N GLY A 244 -1.12 -13.68 -11.44
CA GLY A 244 -0.21 -12.69 -10.85
C GLY A 244 0.40 -11.77 -11.91
N GLY A 245 1.12 -10.72 -11.48
CA GLY A 245 1.71 -9.74 -12.40
C GLY A 245 2.62 -10.35 -13.47
N VAL A 246 3.63 -11.14 -13.07
CA VAL A 246 4.51 -11.84 -14.01
C VAL A 246 3.75 -12.88 -14.84
N GLY A 247 2.77 -13.58 -14.22
CA GLY A 247 1.95 -14.57 -14.95
C GLY A 247 1.13 -13.93 -16.07
N GLN A 248 0.50 -12.80 -15.84
CA GLN A 248 -0.25 -12.07 -16.85
C GLN A 248 0.65 -11.50 -17.96
N ALA A 249 1.85 -11.04 -17.63
CA ALA A 249 2.85 -10.62 -18.61
C ALA A 249 3.31 -11.82 -19.46
N ALA A 250 3.57 -12.98 -18.83
CA ALA A 250 3.95 -14.20 -19.52
C ALA A 250 2.85 -14.70 -20.49
N ILE A 251 1.57 -14.63 -20.06
CA ILE A 251 0.43 -14.95 -20.92
C ILE A 251 0.45 -14.08 -22.19
N GLN A 252 0.58 -12.77 -22.04
CA GLN A 252 0.57 -11.85 -23.19
C GLN A 252 1.75 -12.11 -24.14
N ILE A 253 2.93 -12.38 -23.63
CA ILE A 253 4.11 -12.73 -24.44
C ILE A 253 3.88 -14.06 -25.16
N ALA A 254 3.42 -15.10 -24.47
CA ALA A 254 3.16 -16.40 -25.06
C ALA A 254 2.08 -16.34 -26.14
N GLN A 255 1.00 -15.60 -25.92
CA GLN A 255 -0.05 -15.35 -26.92
C GLN A 255 0.50 -14.62 -28.16
N THR A 256 1.36 -13.61 -27.96
CA THR A 256 1.98 -12.86 -29.06
C THR A 256 2.88 -13.74 -29.91
N VAL A 257 3.58 -14.70 -29.29
CA VAL A 257 4.44 -15.69 -29.97
C VAL A 257 3.60 -16.78 -30.68
N GLY A 258 2.38 -17.05 -30.22
CA GLY A 258 1.53 -18.14 -30.72
C GLY A 258 1.81 -19.48 -30.04
N ALA A 259 2.24 -19.46 -28.77
CA ALA A 259 2.40 -20.64 -27.94
C ALA A 259 1.09 -21.06 -27.27
N GLU A 260 0.92 -22.34 -27.00
CA GLU A 260 -0.16 -22.90 -26.22
C GLU A 260 0.11 -22.64 -24.70
N ILE A 261 -0.94 -22.27 -23.97
CA ILE A 261 -0.78 -21.87 -22.58
C ILE A 261 -1.57 -22.81 -21.68
N ILE A 262 -0.84 -23.39 -20.72
CA ILE A 262 -1.40 -24.08 -19.57
C ILE A 262 -1.14 -23.22 -18.34
N ALA A 263 -2.18 -22.95 -17.56
CA ALA A 263 -2.10 -22.03 -16.43
C ALA A 263 -2.42 -22.72 -15.10
N THR A 264 -1.73 -22.33 -14.03
CA THR A 264 -2.18 -22.70 -12.68
C THR A 264 -2.53 -21.44 -11.88
N ALA A 265 -3.67 -21.48 -11.20
CA ALA A 265 -4.14 -20.43 -10.29
C ALA A 265 -5.10 -20.99 -9.24
N SER A 266 -5.35 -20.21 -8.18
CA SER A 266 -6.45 -20.55 -7.26
C SER A 266 -7.81 -20.45 -7.98
N PRO A 267 -8.80 -21.30 -7.66
CA PRO A 267 -10.09 -21.33 -8.35
C PRO A 267 -10.81 -19.97 -8.41
N SER A 268 -10.66 -19.14 -7.38
CA SER A 268 -11.23 -17.79 -7.34
C SER A 268 -10.71 -16.83 -8.41
N LYS A 269 -9.62 -17.19 -9.12
CA LYS A 269 -8.99 -16.38 -10.17
C LYS A 269 -9.19 -16.95 -11.59
N TRP A 270 -9.89 -18.06 -11.74
CA TRP A 270 -10.05 -18.73 -13.01
C TRP A 270 -10.85 -17.90 -14.01
N GLU A 271 -11.92 -17.24 -13.56
CA GLU A 271 -12.72 -16.36 -14.43
C GLU A 271 -11.87 -15.25 -15.08
N ALA A 272 -10.94 -14.66 -14.31
CA ALA A 272 -10.02 -13.66 -14.84
C ALA A 272 -9.08 -14.24 -15.92
N LEU A 273 -8.59 -15.47 -15.75
CA LEU A 273 -7.77 -16.14 -16.76
C LEU A 273 -8.58 -16.54 -17.99
N GLN A 274 -9.81 -17.00 -17.80
CA GLN A 274 -10.73 -17.30 -18.89
C GLN A 274 -11.04 -16.06 -19.74
N SER A 275 -11.17 -14.89 -19.10
CA SER A 275 -11.38 -13.62 -19.81
C SER A 275 -10.16 -13.21 -20.66
N LEU A 276 -8.96 -13.72 -20.35
CA LEU A 276 -7.75 -13.59 -21.17
C LEU A 276 -7.63 -14.66 -22.27
N GLY A 277 -8.66 -15.51 -22.42
CA GLY A 277 -8.67 -16.56 -23.44
C GLY A 277 -7.95 -17.85 -23.04
N ILE A 278 -7.60 -18.04 -21.77
CA ILE A 278 -6.94 -19.27 -21.30
C ILE A 278 -7.99 -20.34 -21.04
N THR A 279 -7.84 -21.49 -21.67
CA THR A 279 -8.76 -22.63 -21.59
C THR A 279 -8.27 -23.75 -20.67
N HIS A 280 -6.96 -23.95 -20.56
CA HIS A 280 -6.33 -24.96 -19.73
C HIS A 280 -5.87 -24.35 -18.40
N ILE A 281 -6.75 -24.42 -17.38
CA ILE A 281 -6.49 -23.82 -16.07
C ILE A 281 -6.64 -24.86 -14.97
N PHE A 282 -5.62 -25.01 -14.15
CA PHE A 282 -5.55 -25.98 -13.06
C PHE A 282 -5.42 -25.31 -11.71
N ASN A 283 -5.76 -26.04 -10.66
CA ASN A 283 -5.64 -25.57 -9.30
C ASN A 283 -4.17 -25.54 -8.85
N SER A 284 -3.65 -24.37 -8.51
CA SER A 284 -2.27 -24.19 -8.04
C SER A 284 -1.99 -24.75 -6.64
N ARG A 285 -3.00 -25.28 -5.95
CA ARG A 285 -2.88 -25.81 -4.59
C ARG A 285 -2.90 -27.34 -4.51
N SER A 286 -2.97 -28.02 -5.66
CA SER A 286 -2.83 -29.47 -5.79
C SER A 286 -1.80 -29.78 -6.88
N LEU A 287 -1.32 -31.01 -6.94
CA LEU A 287 -0.43 -31.50 -7.98
C LEU A 287 -1.16 -32.27 -9.09
N ASP A 288 -2.49 -32.32 -9.04
CA ASP A 288 -3.33 -33.08 -9.98
C ASP A 288 -3.09 -32.67 -11.43
N PHE A 289 -2.71 -31.39 -11.66
CA PHE A 289 -2.36 -30.89 -12.98
C PHE A 289 -1.20 -31.64 -13.64
N ALA A 290 -0.31 -32.27 -12.89
CA ALA A 290 0.83 -32.99 -13.43
C ALA A 290 0.38 -34.27 -14.18
N ASP A 291 -0.66 -34.93 -13.70
CA ASP A 291 -1.23 -36.14 -14.34
C ASP A 291 -2.15 -35.76 -15.53
N GLU A 292 -2.72 -34.55 -15.53
CA GLU A 292 -3.64 -34.10 -16.59
C GLU A 292 -2.91 -33.45 -17.78
N ILE A 293 -1.64 -33.02 -17.61
CA ILE A 293 -0.83 -32.42 -18.68
C ILE A 293 -0.06 -33.46 -19.49
N THR A 294 0.12 -34.69 -18.97
CA THR A 294 0.77 -35.81 -19.65
C THR A 294 -0.18 -36.50 -20.58
#